data_2173aa8e5e4d802256e87063ff48f76e
#
_entry.id   2173aa8e5e4d802256e87063ff48f76e
#
_cell.length_a   1.000
_cell.length_b   1.000
_cell.length_c   1.000
_cell.angle_alpha   90.00
_cell.angle_beta   90.00
_cell.angle_gamma   90.00
#
_symmetry.space_group_name_H-M   'P 1'
#
loop_
_entity.id
_entity.type
_entity.pdbx_description
1 polymer ?
#
loop_
_entity_poly.entity_id
_entity_poly.type
_entity_poly.pdbx_seq_one_letter_code
_entity_poly.pdbx_strand_id
1 'polypeptide(L)'
;MSTESHLLYSQLPAIDRLLREPAIEPLVAQHGQTLIGELLRRLQAQARDAIKQQQRLPAWCGDWPQALRAELARQQRPALLPVFNLSGTVLHTNLGRALLAQPVKEAVSAVMGEAVTLEYDLDGAGRGHRDRAVADLLCRLTGAEDACIVNNNAAAVLLMLAAIAPGKEVVVSRGELVEIGGAFRIPDVMRQAGCQLVEVGTTNRTHLKDYRQAINEQTGLLMKVHTSNYSIQGFTAAVDEAELAQLGAEQGVPTATDLGSGSLIDMAQYGLPAEPMPQRLLAAGVDLVTFSGDKLLGGPQAGIIVGKKALIARLQQHPLKRALRVGKLTLAALEATLRLYLQPEKLAEQLPTLRLLTRPQQEMQQAAERLLAALMPRFTADFELRAEPCWSQIGSGSLPVDRLPSYALTFTPRDGRGATLEALAERWRRLPQPVIGRLGDGRLWLDLRCLEQEGALIDALSAS
;
A
#
# COMPACT_ATOMS: atom_id res chain seq x y z
N MET A 1 30.00 -41.16 -20.94
CA MET A 1 30.44 -40.34 -19.79
C MET A 1 31.94 -40.54 -19.69
N SER A 2 32.72 -39.47 -19.63
CA SER A 2 34.21 -39.55 -19.52
C SER A 2 34.58 -40.12 -18.13
N THR A 3 35.74 -40.78 -18.04
CA THR A 3 36.27 -41.31 -16.78
C THR A 3 36.39 -40.23 -15.69
N GLU A 4 36.68 -38.99 -16.10
CA GLU A 4 36.76 -37.83 -15.23
C GLU A 4 35.39 -37.44 -14.62
N SER A 5 34.32 -37.50 -15.40
CA SER A 5 32.95 -37.23 -14.85
C SER A 5 32.57 -38.25 -13.80
N HIS A 6 32.94 -39.51 -13.95
CA HIS A 6 32.65 -40.55 -12.98
C HIS A 6 33.36 -40.32 -11.64
N LEU A 7 34.60 -39.82 -11.67
CA LEU A 7 35.36 -39.44 -10.47
C LEU A 7 34.71 -38.27 -9.72
N LEU A 8 34.11 -37.28 -10.42
CA LEU A 8 33.44 -36.17 -9.80
C LEU A 8 32.13 -36.60 -9.11
N TYR A 9 31.35 -37.47 -9.73
CA TYR A 9 30.12 -38.01 -9.11
C TYR A 9 30.42 -38.84 -7.84
N SER A 10 31.53 -39.58 -7.79
CA SER A 10 31.93 -40.38 -6.64
C SER A 10 32.31 -39.52 -5.40
N GLN A 11 32.63 -38.25 -5.60
CA GLN A 11 32.95 -37.30 -4.52
C GLN A 11 31.66 -36.73 -3.82
N LEU A 12 30.50 -36.94 -4.43
CA LEU A 12 29.25 -36.47 -3.79
C LEU A 12 28.88 -37.38 -2.62
N PRO A 13 28.75 -36.83 -1.37
CA PRO A 13 28.43 -37.64 -0.20
C PRO A 13 26.99 -38.17 -0.28
N ALA A 14 26.77 -39.35 0.26
CA ALA A 14 25.41 -39.89 0.43
C ALA A 14 24.59 -39.04 1.40
N ILE A 15 23.28 -38.87 1.11
CA ILE A 15 22.38 -38.04 1.93
C ILE A 15 22.34 -38.51 3.37
N ASP A 16 22.28 -39.83 3.60
CA ASP A 16 22.26 -40.42 4.97
C ASP A 16 23.53 -40.13 5.78
N ARG A 17 24.68 -40.00 5.08
CA ARG A 17 25.94 -39.59 5.71
C ARG A 17 25.89 -38.13 6.12
N LEU A 18 25.40 -37.25 5.22
CA LEU A 18 25.25 -35.82 5.52
C LEU A 18 24.31 -35.55 6.66
N LEU A 19 23.16 -36.27 6.74
CA LEU A 19 22.21 -36.15 7.84
C LEU A 19 22.79 -36.50 9.23
N ARG A 20 23.84 -37.33 9.29
CA ARG A 20 24.55 -37.70 10.49
C ARG A 20 25.80 -36.89 10.77
N GLU A 21 26.09 -35.88 9.94
CA GLU A 21 27.27 -35.05 10.12
C GLU A 21 27.07 -34.14 11.35
N PRO A 22 28.03 -34.04 12.30
CA PRO A 22 27.90 -33.28 13.55
C PRO A 22 27.54 -31.81 13.33
N ALA A 23 27.92 -31.21 12.18
CA ALA A 23 27.59 -29.83 11.82
C ALA A 23 26.17 -29.67 11.23
N ILE A 24 25.52 -30.77 10.81
CA ILE A 24 24.15 -30.80 10.22
C ILE A 24 23.13 -31.34 11.24
N GLU A 25 23.53 -32.19 12.14
CA GLU A 25 22.64 -32.79 13.16
C GLU A 25 21.83 -31.75 13.96
N PRO A 26 22.38 -30.61 14.40
CA PRO A 26 21.60 -29.56 15.07
C PRO A 26 20.52 -28.96 14.14
N LEU A 27 20.78 -28.84 12.83
CA LEU A 27 19.79 -28.34 11.86
C LEU A 27 18.67 -29.37 11.66
N VAL A 28 18.98 -30.67 11.69
CA VAL A 28 17.97 -31.73 11.65
C VAL A 28 17.08 -31.67 12.90
N ALA A 29 17.67 -31.49 14.07
CA ALA A 29 16.93 -31.38 15.34
C ALA A 29 16.00 -30.15 15.36
N GLN A 30 16.46 -29.02 14.80
CA GLN A 30 15.71 -27.75 14.78
C GLN A 30 14.62 -27.72 13.71
N HIS A 31 14.90 -28.25 12.51
CA HIS A 31 14.05 -28.04 11.31
C HIS A 31 13.37 -29.33 10.82
N GLY A 32 13.71 -30.47 11.39
CA GLY A 32 13.17 -31.78 11.02
C GLY A 32 13.95 -32.47 9.88
N GLN A 33 14.04 -33.77 9.96
CA GLN A 33 14.80 -34.64 9.03
C GLN A 33 14.24 -34.51 7.57
N THR A 34 12.92 -34.39 7.43
CA THR A 34 12.28 -34.32 6.10
C THR A 34 12.76 -33.09 5.34
N LEU A 35 12.66 -31.92 5.91
CA LEU A 35 13.07 -30.66 5.27
C LEU A 35 14.57 -30.65 4.95
N ILE A 36 15.40 -31.01 5.93
CA ILE A 36 16.86 -31.05 5.74
C ILE A 36 17.25 -32.06 4.65
N GLY A 37 16.61 -33.24 4.65
CA GLY A 37 16.83 -34.25 3.62
C GLY A 37 16.43 -33.79 2.22
N GLU A 38 15.33 -33.05 2.08
CA GLU A 38 14.93 -32.46 0.80
C GLU A 38 15.92 -31.42 0.30
N LEU A 39 16.40 -30.53 1.18
CA LEU A 39 17.38 -29.51 0.83
C LEU A 39 18.70 -30.13 0.40
N LEU A 40 19.19 -31.14 1.11
CA LEU A 40 20.40 -31.87 0.75
C LEU A 40 20.26 -32.56 -0.62
N ARG A 41 19.12 -33.18 -0.92
CA ARG A 41 18.85 -33.77 -2.24
C ARG A 41 18.83 -32.70 -3.34
N ARG A 42 18.26 -31.52 -3.08
CA ARG A 42 18.27 -30.40 -4.02
C ARG A 42 19.69 -29.90 -4.29
N LEU A 43 20.49 -29.69 -3.28
CA LEU A 43 21.91 -29.33 -3.41
C LEU A 43 22.67 -30.40 -4.20
N GLN A 44 22.47 -31.69 -3.88
CA GLN A 44 23.10 -32.78 -4.62
C GLN A 44 22.68 -32.83 -6.09
N ALA A 45 21.41 -32.53 -6.40
CA ALA A 45 20.94 -32.39 -7.79
C ALA A 45 21.65 -31.23 -8.52
N GLN A 46 21.76 -30.06 -7.88
CA GLN A 46 22.49 -28.92 -8.41
C GLN A 46 23.96 -29.25 -8.67
N ALA A 47 24.61 -29.98 -7.76
CA ALA A 47 25.99 -30.42 -7.96
C ALA A 47 26.13 -31.41 -9.16
N ARG A 48 25.16 -32.31 -9.30
CA ARG A 48 25.13 -33.26 -10.46
C ARG A 48 24.93 -32.52 -11.77
N ASP A 49 24.06 -31.53 -11.81
CA ASP A 49 23.83 -30.68 -13.01
C ASP A 49 25.08 -29.88 -13.36
N ALA A 50 25.80 -29.31 -12.38
CA ALA A 50 27.04 -28.61 -12.61
C ALA A 50 28.15 -29.55 -13.16
N ILE A 51 28.26 -30.77 -12.64
CA ILE A 51 29.18 -31.79 -13.18
C ILE A 51 28.83 -32.10 -14.64
N LYS A 52 27.52 -32.28 -14.93
CA LYS A 52 27.05 -32.59 -16.29
C LYS A 52 27.34 -31.48 -17.29
N GLN A 53 27.12 -30.22 -16.89
CA GLN A 53 27.22 -29.06 -17.79
C GLN A 53 28.63 -28.46 -17.86
N GLN A 54 29.35 -28.44 -16.72
CA GLN A 54 30.58 -27.70 -16.56
C GLN A 54 31.82 -28.62 -16.31
N GLN A 55 31.59 -29.93 -16.12
CA GLN A 55 32.61 -30.92 -15.79
C GLN A 55 33.47 -30.56 -14.55
N ARG A 56 32.83 -29.88 -13.57
CA ARG A 56 33.48 -29.49 -12.31
C ARG A 56 32.47 -29.54 -11.15
N LEU A 57 32.99 -29.75 -9.94
CA LEU A 57 32.20 -29.56 -8.72
C LEU A 57 32.06 -28.07 -8.42
N PRO A 58 30.85 -27.63 -8.01
CA PRO A 58 30.70 -26.30 -7.43
C PRO A 58 31.60 -26.09 -6.21
N ALA A 59 32.12 -24.90 -6.03
CA ALA A 59 33.01 -24.59 -4.89
C ALA A 59 32.38 -24.89 -3.52
N TRP A 60 31.06 -24.70 -3.38
CA TRP A 60 30.33 -24.98 -2.15
C TRP A 60 30.25 -26.47 -1.78
N CYS A 61 30.56 -27.39 -2.69
CA CYS A 61 30.64 -28.83 -2.37
C CYS A 61 31.76 -29.16 -1.38
N GLY A 62 32.69 -28.23 -1.12
CA GLY A 62 33.72 -28.37 -0.09
C GLY A 62 33.19 -28.16 1.34
N ASP A 63 32.01 -27.52 1.49
CA ASP A 63 31.36 -27.24 2.79
C ASP A 63 29.84 -27.40 2.69
N TRP A 64 29.36 -28.64 2.79
CA TRP A 64 27.94 -28.97 2.74
C TRP A 64 27.11 -28.34 3.88
N PRO A 65 27.62 -28.27 5.13
CA PRO A 65 26.92 -27.56 6.21
C PRO A 65 26.67 -26.08 5.91
N GLN A 66 27.65 -25.38 5.34
CA GLN A 66 27.49 -23.98 4.97
C GLN A 66 26.52 -23.81 3.80
N ALA A 67 26.62 -24.64 2.76
CA ALA A 67 25.70 -24.65 1.63
C ALA A 67 24.25 -24.93 2.07
N LEU A 68 24.08 -25.90 2.99
CA LEU A 68 22.77 -26.22 3.56
C LEU A 68 22.19 -25.05 4.37
N ARG A 69 22.99 -24.37 5.20
CA ARG A 69 22.52 -23.17 5.94
C ARG A 69 22.10 -22.06 5.00
N ALA A 70 22.87 -21.84 3.93
CA ALA A 70 22.52 -20.82 2.92
C ALA A 70 21.20 -21.15 2.20
N GLU A 71 21.01 -22.42 1.80
CA GLU A 71 19.78 -22.86 1.13
C GLU A 71 18.58 -22.85 2.08
N LEU A 72 18.75 -23.21 3.34
CA LEU A 72 17.74 -23.12 4.38
C LEU A 72 17.32 -21.66 4.63
N ALA A 73 18.29 -20.77 4.77
CA ALA A 73 18.03 -19.35 4.93
C ALA A 73 17.28 -18.77 3.71
N ARG A 74 17.65 -19.19 2.49
CA ARG A 74 16.96 -18.82 1.25
C ARG A 74 15.51 -19.29 1.24
N GLN A 75 15.26 -20.54 1.65
CA GLN A 75 13.92 -21.12 1.68
C GLN A 75 13.03 -20.51 2.78
N GLN A 76 13.61 -20.16 3.94
CA GLN A 76 12.90 -19.56 5.06
C GLN A 76 12.72 -18.06 4.93
N ARG A 77 13.32 -17.44 3.91
CA ARG A 77 13.17 -16.00 3.68
C ARG A 77 11.70 -15.67 3.40
N PRO A 78 11.06 -14.83 4.20
CA PRO A 78 9.69 -14.42 3.94
C PRO A 78 9.54 -13.79 2.56
N ALA A 79 8.39 -14.00 1.89
CA ALA A 79 8.09 -13.34 0.63
C ALA A 79 7.82 -11.84 0.81
N LEU A 80 7.25 -11.44 1.96
CA LEU A 80 7.05 -10.05 2.34
C LEU A 80 8.20 -9.62 3.26
N LEU A 81 9.06 -8.74 2.77
CA LEU A 81 10.22 -8.23 3.50
C LEU A 81 10.02 -6.76 3.84
N PRO A 82 10.40 -6.32 5.05
CA PRO A 82 10.62 -4.91 5.31
C PRO A 82 11.68 -4.37 4.34
N VAL A 83 11.48 -3.16 3.83
CA VAL A 83 12.41 -2.51 2.90
C VAL A 83 12.71 -1.08 3.36
N PHE A 84 13.86 -0.54 2.96
CA PHE A 84 14.09 0.90 2.99
C PHE A 84 13.42 1.52 1.75
N ASN A 85 12.32 2.24 1.95
CA ASN A 85 11.68 2.99 0.88
C ASN A 85 12.39 4.33 0.67
N LEU A 86 13.31 4.37 -0.26
CA LEU A 86 14.06 5.56 -0.67
C LEU A 86 13.73 5.96 -2.12
N SER A 87 12.54 5.57 -2.59
CA SER A 87 12.05 5.84 -3.96
C SER A 87 11.63 7.29 -4.18
N GLY A 88 11.34 8.02 -3.08
CA GLY A 88 10.77 9.36 -3.11
C GLY A 88 9.24 9.40 -3.18
N THR A 89 8.56 8.26 -3.00
CA THR A 89 7.09 8.20 -2.93
C THR A 89 6.66 7.72 -1.54
N VAL A 90 5.91 8.54 -0.79
CA VAL A 90 5.49 8.21 0.59
C VAL A 90 4.46 7.08 0.57
N LEU A 91 3.31 7.28 -0.08
CA LEU A 91 2.25 6.28 -0.22
C LEU A 91 2.50 5.40 -1.46
N HIS A 92 3.63 4.68 -1.46
CA HIS A 92 4.05 3.86 -2.60
C HIS A 92 3.18 2.60 -2.72
N THR A 93 2.44 2.47 -3.82
CA THR A 93 1.46 1.40 -4.04
C THR A 93 2.06 -0.01 -3.88
N ASN A 94 3.25 -0.24 -4.44
CA ASN A 94 3.89 -1.55 -4.42
C ASN A 94 4.68 -1.85 -3.13
N LEU A 95 4.80 -0.87 -2.21
CA LEU A 95 5.52 -1.00 -0.95
C LEU A 95 4.61 -0.96 0.29
N GLY A 96 3.30 -1.18 0.08
CA GLY A 96 2.33 -1.32 1.16
C GLY A 96 1.63 -0.02 1.58
N ARG A 97 1.87 1.11 0.90
CA ARG A 97 1.24 2.43 1.16
C ARG A 97 1.50 2.96 2.57
N ALA A 98 0.44 3.24 3.36
CA ALA A 98 0.57 3.84 4.68
C ALA A 98 1.22 2.90 5.70
N LEU A 99 2.16 3.44 6.48
CA LEU A 99 2.74 2.76 7.63
C LEU A 99 1.83 2.94 8.85
N LEU A 100 1.70 1.89 9.65
CA LEU A 100 0.87 1.94 10.86
C LEU A 100 1.62 2.58 12.03
N ALA A 101 0.92 3.44 12.77
CA ALA A 101 1.41 4.07 13.99
C ALA A 101 1.69 3.04 15.09
N GLN A 102 2.55 3.38 16.04
CA GLN A 102 2.90 2.45 17.14
C GLN A 102 1.68 1.99 17.96
N PRO A 103 0.74 2.85 18.38
CA PRO A 103 -0.48 2.42 19.08
C PRO A 103 -1.34 1.46 18.24
N VAL A 104 -1.31 1.60 16.90
CA VAL A 104 -2.04 0.71 15.99
C VAL A 104 -1.41 -0.69 15.95
N LYS A 105 -0.07 -0.77 15.91
CA LYS A 105 0.65 -2.05 15.99
C LYS A 105 0.36 -2.79 17.30
N GLU A 106 0.32 -2.07 18.41
CA GLU A 106 0.01 -2.59 19.75
C GLU A 106 -1.43 -3.12 19.80
N ALA A 107 -2.41 -2.37 19.28
CA ALA A 107 -3.80 -2.80 19.22
C ALA A 107 -3.99 -4.05 18.36
N VAL A 108 -3.31 -4.16 17.22
CA VAL A 108 -3.33 -5.36 16.38
C VAL A 108 -2.71 -6.55 17.10
N SER A 109 -1.57 -6.35 17.74
CA SER A 109 -0.87 -7.40 18.50
C SER A 109 -1.75 -7.95 19.63
N ALA A 110 -2.46 -7.06 20.35
CA ALA A 110 -3.33 -7.44 21.47
C ALA A 110 -4.50 -8.35 21.04
N VAL A 111 -5.04 -8.16 19.84
CA VAL A 111 -6.18 -8.99 19.37
C VAL A 111 -5.77 -10.18 18.53
N MET A 112 -4.48 -10.28 18.15
CA MET A 112 -4.01 -11.27 17.19
C MET A 112 -4.16 -12.70 17.70
N GLY A 113 -3.73 -12.96 18.93
CA GLY A 113 -3.72 -14.27 19.56
C GLY A 113 -4.95 -14.60 20.40
N GLU A 114 -5.88 -13.66 20.59
CA GLU A 114 -6.96 -13.80 21.56
C GLU A 114 -8.35 -13.91 20.89
N ALA A 115 -9.32 -14.47 21.62
CA ALA A 115 -10.72 -14.35 21.28
C ALA A 115 -11.18 -12.93 21.61
N VAL A 116 -11.93 -12.30 20.69
CA VAL A 116 -12.35 -10.90 20.82
C VAL A 116 -13.84 -10.71 20.54
N THR A 117 -14.42 -9.63 21.04
CA THR A 117 -15.83 -9.24 20.88
C THR A 117 -16.16 -8.74 19.47
N LEU A 118 -15.74 -9.48 18.45
CA LEU A 118 -15.86 -9.05 17.05
C LEU A 118 -17.31 -8.86 16.58
N GLU A 119 -18.17 -9.82 16.89
CA GLU A 119 -19.62 -9.81 16.60
C GLU A 119 -20.43 -10.15 17.85
N TYR A 120 -19.85 -9.97 19.06
CA TYR A 120 -20.53 -10.20 20.31
C TYR A 120 -20.79 -8.88 21.02
N ASP A 121 -22.05 -8.59 21.29
CA ASP A 121 -22.49 -7.43 22.06
C ASP A 121 -22.44 -7.78 23.56
N LEU A 122 -21.56 -7.10 24.30
CA LEU A 122 -21.38 -7.36 25.73
C LEU A 122 -22.57 -6.92 26.56
N ASP A 123 -23.26 -5.85 26.15
CA ASP A 123 -24.40 -5.30 26.89
C ASP A 123 -25.66 -6.14 26.66
N GLY A 124 -25.91 -6.53 25.41
CA GLY A 124 -27.08 -7.33 25.02
C GLY A 124 -26.88 -8.84 25.13
N ALA A 125 -25.65 -9.32 25.48
CA ALA A 125 -25.25 -10.74 25.52
C ALA A 125 -25.65 -11.53 24.26
N GLY A 126 -25.53 -10.89 23.11
CA GLY A 126 -25.97 -11.45 21.84
C GLY A 126 -25.09 -11.08 20.64
N ARG A 127 -25.60 -11.35 19.44
CA ARG A 127 -24.90 -11.02 18.20
C ARG A 127 -25.00 -9.52 17.89
N GLY A 128 -23.84 -8.86 17.78
CA GLY A 128 -23.70 -7.48 17.33
C GLY A 128 -23.19 -7.35 15.90
N HIS A 129 -23.10 -6.13 15.42
CA HIS A 129 -22.47 -5.79 14.14
C HIS A 129 -20.98 -5.57 14.34
N ARG A 130 -20.14 -6.23 13.52
CA ARG A 130 -18.67 -6.15 13.63
C ARG A 130 -18.11 -4.75 13.40
N ASP A 131 -18.76 -3.92 12.59
CA ASP A 131 -18.30 -2.57 12.24
C ASP A 131 -18.58 -1.53 13.33
N ARG A 132 -19.38 -1.86 14.36
CA ARG A 132 -20.00 -0.91 15.31
C ARG A 132 -18.98 0.03 15.98
N ALA A 133 -17.91 -0.54 16.56
CA ALA A 133 -16.90 0.26 17.26
C ALA A 133 -16.21 1.29 16.33
N VAL A 134 -15.97 0.90 15.08
CA VAL A 134 -15.36 1.75 14.06
C VAL A 134 -16.41 2.74 13.51
N ALA A 135 -17.65 2.31 13.32
CA ALA A 135 -18.73 3.16 12.83
C ALA A 135 -18.99 4.35 13.75
N ASP A 136 -19.06 4.13 15.07
CA ASP A 136 -19.26 5.20 16.05
C ASP A 136 -18.14 6.27 16.00
N LEU A 137 -16.89 5.84 15.84
CA LEU A 137 -15.76 6.77 15.68
C LEU A 137 -15.84 7.55 14.37
N LEU A 138 -16.18 6.88 13.26
CA LEU A 138 -16.36 7.54 11.97
C LEU A 138 -17.50 8.55 12.01
N CYS A 139 -18.65 8.20 12.59
CA CYS A 139 -19.76 9.13 12.77
C CYS A 139 -19.32 10.37 13.56
N ARG A 140 -18.58 10.18 14.65
CA ARG A 140 -18.03 11.28 15.45
C ARG A 140 -17.06 12.17 14.68
N LEU A 141 -16.18 11.58 13.85
CA LEU A 141 -15.16 12.32 13.11
C LEU A 141 -15.67 12.96 11.83
N THR A 142 -16.70 12.39 11.21
CA THR A 142 -17.21 12.86 9.90
C THR A 142 -18.54 13.55 9.95
N GLY A 143 -19.30 13.40 11.04
CA GLY A 143 -20.69 13.86 11.12
C GLY A 143 -21.69 12.97 10.37
N ALA A 144 -21.27 11.79 9.90
CA ALA A 144 -22.15 10.81 9.26
C ALA A 144 -23.17 10.25 10.26
N GLU A 145 -24.32 9.81 9.76
CA GLU A 145 -25.34 9.12 10.56
C GLU A 145 -24.97 7.67 10.87
N ASP A 146 -24.20 7.01 9.94
CA ASP A 146 -23.73 5.63 10.10
C ASP A 146 -22.57 5.35 9.14
N ALA A 147 -21.89 4.19 9.31
CA ALA A 147 -20.77 3.76 8.48
C ALA A 147 -20.80 2.26 8.19
N CYS A 148 -20.17 1.88 7.07
CA CYS A 148 -19.97 0.49 6.65
C CYS A 148 -18.51 0.29 6.22
N ILE A 149 -17.88 -0.79 6.70
CA ILE A 149 -16.46 -1.07 6.48
C ILE A 149 -16.31 -2.35 5.63
N VAL A 150 -15.51 -2.26 4.57
CA VAL A 150 -15.18 -3.39 3.68
C VAL A 150 -13.67 -3.46 3.40
N ASN A 151 -13.22 -4.47 2.65
CA ASN A 151 -11.80 -4.80 2.47
C ASN A 151 -10.94 -3.67 1.84
N ASN A 152 -11.51 -2.91 0.93
CA ASN A 152 -10.84 -1.79 0.25
C ASN A 152 -11.87 -0.86 -0.41
N ASN A 153 -11.43 0.27 -0.94
CA ASN A 153 -12.35 1.24 -1.53
C ASN A 153 -13.02 0.73 -2.82
N ALA A 154 -12.37 -0.10 -3.61
CA ALA A 154 -13.01 -0.73 -4.77
C ALA A 154 -14.21 -1.61 -4.36
N ALA A 155 -14.07 -2.36 -3.26
CA ALA A 155 -15.16 -3.12 -2.66
C ALA A 155 -16.26 -2.21 -2.10
N ALA A 156 -15.90 -1.03 -1.55
CA ALA A 156 -16.86 -0.04 -1.09
C ALA A 156 -17.73 0.50 -2.23
N VAL A 157 -17.09 0.89 -3.33
CA VAL A 157 -17.81 1.36 -4.53
C VAL A 157 -18.69 0.26 -5.12
N LEU A 158 -18.16 -0.97 -5.26
CA LEU A 158 -18.95 -2.12 -5.76
C LEU A 158 -20.18 -2.39 -4.87
N LEU A 159 -20.01 -2.45 -3.55
CA LEU A 159 -21.10 -2.69 -2.61
C LEU A 159 -22.13 -1.57 -2.66
N MET A 160 -21.66 -0.31 -2.65
CA MET A 160 -22.52 0.87 -2.71
C MET A 160 -23.41 0.82 -3.97
N LEU A 161 -22.82 0.64 -5.13
CA LEU A 161 -23.54 0.55 -6.41
C LEU A 161 -24.55 -0.60 -6.42
N ALA A 162 -24.12 -1.81 -6.05
CA ALA A 162 -24.97 -3.00 -6.04
C ALA A 162 -26.14 -2.89 -5.06
N ALA A 163 -25.96 -2.21 -3.91
CA ALA A 163 -27.01 -2.07 -2.91
C ALA A 163 -27.96 -0.89 -3.19
N ILE A 164 -27.46 0.20 -3.78
CA ILE A 164 -28.25 1.44 -3.94
C ILE A 164 -28.95 1.52 -5.28
N ALA A 165 -28.30 1.07 -6.37
CA ALA A 165 -28.83 1.23 -7.73
C ALA A 165 -28.89 -0.10 -8.54
N PRO A 166 -29.31 -1.24 -7.96
CA PRO A 166 -29.38 -2.51 -8.70
C PRO A 166 -30.37 -2.42 -9.87
N GLY A 167 -29.91 -2.68 -11.08
CA GLY A 167 -30.71 -2.59 -12.30
C GLY A 167 -31.08 -1.18 -12.74
N LYS A 168 -30.59 -0.15 -12.03
CA LYS A 168 -30.89 1.26 -12.28
C LYS A 168 -29.73 1.97 -12.97
N GLU A 169 -30.02 3.16 -13.47
CA GLU A 169 -29.04 4.07 -14.05
C GLU A 169 -28.25 4.81 -12.95
N VAL A 170 -26.94 4.92 -13.18
CA VAL A 170 -26.02 5.73 -12.37
C VAL A 170 -25.44 6.81 -13.26
N VAL A 171 -25.72 8.06 -12.94
CA VAL A 171 -25.29 9.23 -13.72
C VAL A 171 -23.93 9.71 -13.22
N VAL A 172 -22.93 9.78 -14.09
CA VAL A 172 -21.55 10.18 -13.78
C VAL A 172 -21.01 11.12 -14.85
N SER A 173 -20.20 12.09 -14.45
CA SER A 173 -19.45 12.92 -15.40
C SER A 173 -18.46 12.10 -16.22
N ARG A 174 -18.42 12.32 -17.54
CA ARG A 174 -17.45 11.66 -18.43
C ARG A 174 -16.00 11.93 -18.04
N GLY A 175 -15.71 13.12 -17.52
CA GLY A 175 -14.38 13.50 -17.01
C GLY A 175 -13.99 12.81 -15.70
N GLU A 176 -14.90 12.06 -15.07
CA GLU A 176 -14.68 11.36 -13.78
C GLU A 176 -14.65 9.83 -13.93
N LEU A 177 -14.60 9.31 -15.17
CA LEU A 177 -14.49 7.87 -15.44
C LEU A 177 -13.05 7.38 -15.25
N VAL A 178 -12.65 7.25 -14.01
CA VAL A 178 -11.28 6.96 -13.61
C VAL A 178 -10.91 5.48 -13.82
N GLU A 179 -9.63 5.26 -14.17
CA GLU A 179 -8.97 3.95 -14.09
C GLU A 179 -7.84 4.02 -13.05
N ILE A 180 -7.79 3.07 -12.12
CA ILE A 180 -6.79 2.98 -11.06
C ILE A 180 -6.21 1.56 -11.01
N GLY A 181 -4.87 1.46 -10.92
CA GLY A 181 -4.18 0.19 -10.70
C GLY A 181 -4.32 -0.84 -11.83
N GLY A 182 -4.61 -0.41 -13.06
CA GLY A 182 -4.62 -1.23 -14.27
C GLY A 182 -5.85 -2.13 -14.47
N ALA A 183 -6.75 -2.23 -13.48
CA ALA A 183 -7.93 -3.09 -13.58
C ALA A 183 -9.21 -2.47 -12.99
N PHE A 184 -9.11 -1.48 -12.13
CA PHE A 184 -10.29 -0.82 -11.56
C PHE A 184 -10.73 0.33 -12.47
N ARG A 185 -11.81 0.11 -13.21
CA ARG A 185 -12.46 1.09 -14.08
C ARG A 185 -13.88 1.32 -13.60
N ILE A 186 -14.27 2.54 -13.37
CA ILE A 186 -15.63 2.89 -12.91
C ILE A 186 -16.72 2.26 -13.79
N PRO A 187 -16.66 2.33 -15.15
CA PRO A 187 -17.66 1.68 -16.00
C PRO A 187 -17.77 0.16 -15.80
N ASP A 188 -16.62 -0.52 -15.61
CA ASP A 188 -16.61 -1.96 -15.43
C ASP A 188 -17.16 -2.36 -14.05
N VAL A 189 -16.82 -1.60 -13.00
CA VAL A 189 -17.36 -1.82 -11.66
C VAL A 189 -18.87 -1.60 -11.62
N MET A 190 -19.40 -0.56 -12.29
CA MET A 190 -20.83 -0.32 -12.41
C MET A 190 -21.54 -1.49 -13.10
N ARG A 191 -20.99 -1.99 -14.20
CA ARG A 191 -21.53 -3.15 -14.91
C ARG A 191 -21.55 -4.40 -14.01
N GLN A 192 -20.47 -4.66 -13.27
CA GLN A 192 -20.39 -5.78 -12.32
C GLN A 192 -21.35 -5.62 -11.13
N ALA A 193 -21.66 -4.39 -10.73
CA ALA A 193 -22.66 -4.11 -9.71
C ALA A 193 -24.11 -4.25 -10.21
N GLY A 194 -24.30 -4.52 -11.51
CA GLY A 194 -25.62 -4.59 -12.13
C GLY A 194 -26.26 -3.24 -12.42
N CYS A 195 -25.48 -2.17 -12.46
CA CYS A 195 -25.93 -0.82 -12.78
C CYS A 195 -25.77 -0.50 -14.27
N GLN A 196 -26.55 0.47 -14.75
CA GLN A 196 -26.40 1.05 -16.09
C GLN A 196 -25.68 2.40 -15.97
N LEU A 197 -24.54 2.53 -16.63
CA LEU A 197 -23.80 3.79 -16.67
C LEU A 197 -24.48 4.81 -17.60
N VAL A 198 -24.75 6.00 -17.11
CA VAL A 198 -25.17 7.16 -17.89
C VAL A 198 -24.09 8.24 -17.77
N GLU A 199 -23.35 8.44 -18.86
CA GLU A 199 -22.30 9.45 -18.94
C GLU A 199 -22.88 10.82 -19.29
N VAL A 200 -22.49 11.88 -18.55
CA VAL A 200 -22.92 13.25 -18.81
C VAL A 200 -21.76 14.18 -19.05
N GLY A 201 -22.02 15.26 -19.79
CA GLY A 201 -21.01 16.24 -20.17
C GLY A 201 -19.98 15.73 -21.16
N THR A 202 -18.80 16.34 -21.12
CA THR A 202 -17.63 16.00 -21.96
C THR A 202 -16.43 15.68 -21.07
N THR A 203 -15.30 15.28 -21.67
CA THR A 203 -14.08 14.91 -20.94
C THR A 203 -13.59 16.01 -19.99
N ASN A 204 -13.69 17.29 -20.42
CA ASN A 204 -13.15 18.44 -19.69
C ASN A 204 -14.22 19.38 -19.15
N ARG A 205 -15.50 19.20 -19.53
CA ARG A 205 -16.58 20.11 -19.09
C ARG A 205 -17.87 19.36 -18.83
N THR A 206 -18.35 19.46 -17.60
CA THR A 206 -19.67 18.97 -17.18
C THR A 206 -20.36 20.05 -16.36
N HIS A 207 -21.62 20.29 -16.66
CA HIS A 207 -22.46 21.30 -16.00
C HIS A 207 -23.65 20.63 -15.29
N LEU A 208 -24.22 21.30 -14.29
CA LEU A 208 -25.37 20.79 -13.53
C LEU A 208 -26.57 20.47 -14.44
N LYS A 209 -26.76 21.24 -15.53
CA LYS A 209 -27.81 20.97 -16.51
C LYS A 209 -27.68 19.61 -17.19
N ASP A 210 -26.44 19.10 -17.36
CA ASP A 210 -26.16 17.81 -18.01
C ASP A 210 -26.68 16.67 -17.11
N TYR A 211 -26.44 16.76 -15.79
CA TYR A 211 -27.04 15.85 -14.81
C TYR A 211 -28.57 15.95 -14.79
N ARG A 212 -29.11 17.19 -14.71
CA ARG A 212 -30.56 17.41 -14.65
C ARG A 212 -31.29 16.83 -15.86
N GLN A 213 -30.74 16.92 -17.05
CA GLN A 213 -31.30 16.38 -18.30
C GLN A 213 -31.25 14.85 -18.39
N ALA A 214 -30.28 14.23 -17.71
CA ALA A 214 -30.13 12.77 -17.69
C ALA A 214 -31.02 12.06 -16.67
N ILE A 215 -31.54 12.79 -15.67
CA ILE A 215 -32.40 12.18 -14.63
C ILE A 215 -33.75 11.77 -15.20
N ASN A 216 -34.13 10.51 -14.93
CA ASN A 216 -35.44 9.93 -15.31
C ASN A 216 -35.86 8.88 -14.26
N GLU A 217 -36.98 8.19 -14.47
CA GLU A 217 -37.53 7.18 -13.54
C GLU A 217 -36.61 5.97 -13.29
N GLN A 218 -35.65 5.71 -14.20
CA GLN A 218 -34.66 4.65 -14.06
C GLN A 218 -33.44 5.10 -13.27
N THR A 219 -33.25 6.40 -13.04
CA THR A 219 -32.10 6.94 -12.31
C THR A 219 -32.13 6.48 -10.85
N GLY A 220 -31.09 5.76 -10.42
CA GLY A 220 -30.93 5.24 -9.06
C GLY A 220 -29.89 5.97 -8.22
N LEU A 221 -28.94 6.66 -8.85
CA LEU A 221 -27.85 7.33 -8.15
C LEU A 221 -27.23 8.43 -9.03
N LEU A 222 -26.93 9.59 -8.43
CA LEU A 222 -26.01 10.59 -8.99
C LEU A 222 -24.66 10.42 -8.33
N MET A 223 -23.61 10.18 -9.10
CA MET A 223 -22.31 9.85 -8.56
C MET A 223 -21.25 10.82 -9.04
N LYS A 224 -20.36 11.23 -8.13
CA LYS A 224 -19.09 11.87 -8.42
C LYS A 224 -17.93 10.94 -8.07
N VAL A 225 -16.86 11.04 -8.86
CA VAL A 225 -15.62 10.34 -8.60
C VAL A 225 -14.49 11.35 -8.59
N HIS A 226 -13.84 11.50 -7.46
CA HIS A 226 -12.71 12.40 -7.32
C HIS A 226 -11.50 11.86 -8.11
N THR A 227 -10.95 12.70 -9.00
CA THR A 227 -9.82 12.35 -9.87
C THR A 227 -8.48 12.43 -9.12
N SER A 228 -8.33 11.62 -8.06
CA SER A 228 -7.17 11.64 -7.17
C SER A 228 -5.84 11.27 -7.84
N ASN A 229 -5.87 10.61 -9.01
CA ASN A 229 -4.70 10.08 -9.71
C ASN A 229 -4.38 10.77 -11.04
N TYR A 230 -5.16 11.75 -11.45
CA TYR A 230 -4.89 12.62 -12.62
C TYR A 230 -5.55 13.99 -12.46
N SER A 231 -5.15 14.94 -13.27
CA SER A 231 -5.77 16.26 -13.34
C SER A 231 -6.09 16.65 -14.78
N ILE A 232 -7.26 17.27 -15.00
CA ILE A 232 -7.64 17.86 -16.28
C ILE A 232 -7.36 19.36 -16.20
N GLN A 233 -6.51 19.87 -17.09
CA GLN A 233 -6.07 21.27 -17.09
C GLN A 233 -6.56 22.01 -18.33
N GLY A 234 -6.64 23.35 -18.25
CA GLY A 234 -7.05 24.22 -19.33
C GLY A 234 -8.50 24.68 -19.19
N PHE A 235 -9.26 24.65 -20.28
CA PHE A 235 -10.66 25.12 -20.32
C PHE A 235 -11.60 24.02 -19.75
N THR A 236 -11.74 23.99 -18.43
CA THR A 236 -12.47 22.95 -17.68
C THR A 236 -13.71 23.50 -16.97
N ALA A 237 -14.66 22.62 -16.66
CA ALA A 237 -15.77 22.87 -15.74
C ALA A 237 -16.18 21.54 -15.08
N ALA A 238 -16.40 21.54 -13.78
CA ALA A 238 -16.92 20.41 -13.02
C ALA A 238 -18.08 20.89 -12.15
N VAL A 239 -19.02 20.00 -11.86
CA VAL A 239 -20.14 20.28 -10.95
C VAL A 239 -19.65 20.17 -9.52
N ASP A 240 -20.00 21.14 -8.69
CA ASP A 240 -19.73 21.10 -7.25
C ASP A 240 -20.59 20.03 -6.56
N GLU A 241 -20.07 19.40 -5.50
CA GLU A 241 -20.76 18.36 -4.77
C GLU A 241 -22.03 18.87 -4.08
N ALA A 242 -22.04 20.11 -3.57
CA ALA A 242 -23.22 20.70 -2.95
C ALA A 242 -24.33 20.96 -3.98
N GLU A 243 -23.96 21.43 -5.19
CA GLU A 243 -24.93 21.62 -6.28
C GLU A 243 -25.55 20.30 -6.72
N LEU A 244 -24.72 19.22 -6.81
CA LEU A 244 -25.21 17.89 -7.17
C LEU A 244 -26.08 17.30 -6.06
N ALA A 245 -25.70 17.46 -4.80
CA ALA A 245 -26.50 17.01 -3.64
C ALA A 245 -27.85 17.71 -3.58
N GLN A 246 -27.90 19.02 -3.83
CA GLN A 246 -29.15 19.77 -3.93
C GLN A 246 -30.03 19.24 -5.06
N LEU A 247 -29.47 19.02 -6.26
CA LEU A 247 -30.22 18.46 -7.38
C LEU A 247 -30.78 17.08 -7.04
N GLY A 248 -29.97 16.21 -6.41
CA GLY A 248 -30.40 14.89 -5.94
C GLY A 248 -31.59 14.98 -4.99
N ALA A 249 -31.53 15.89 -4.00
CA ALA A 249 -32.62 16.11 -3.05
C ALA A 249 -33.89 16.63 -3.75
N GLU A 250 -33.77 17.55 -4.69
CA GLU A 250 -34.90 18.07 -5.50
C GLU A 250 -35.60 16.97 -6.30
N GLN A 251 -34.83 16.00 -6.82
CA GLN A 251 -35.32 14.93 -7.68
C GLN A 251 -35.61 13.61 -6.93
N GLY A 252 -35.35 13.55 -5.62
CA GLY A 252 -35.49 12.33 -4.82
C GLY A 252 -34.53 11.20 -5.20
N VAL A 253 -33.37 11.53 -5.81
CA VAL A 253 -32.33 10.59 -6.22
C VAL A 253 -31.14 10.72 -5.28
N PRO A 254 -30.66 9.65 -4.64
CA PRO A 254 -29.51 9.71 -3.75
C PRO A 254 -28.24 10.13 -4.49
N THR A 255 -27.31 10.75 -3.74
CA THR A 255 -26.02 11.19 -4.25
C THR A 255 -24.87 10.48 -3.55
N ALA A 256 -23.80 10.20 -4.27
CA ALA A 256 -22.59 9.60 -3.71
C ALA A 256 -21.32 10.21 -4.29
N THR A 257 -20.29 10.31 -3.46
CA THR A 257 -18.95 10.72 -3.91
C THR A 257 -17.92 9.67 -3.51
N ASP A 258 -17.17 9.19 -4.51
CA ASP A 258 -15.96 8.37 -4.29
C ASP A 258 -14.74 9.29 -4.22
N LEU A 259 -14.14 9.40 -3.04
CA LEU A 259 -12.94 10.24 -2.82
C LEU A 259 -11.64 9.51 -3.16
N GLY A 260 -11.62 8.19 -3.12
CA GLY A 260 -10.40 7.41 -3.32
C GLY A 260 -9.35 7.61 -2.22
N SER A 261 -8.80 8.82 -2.05
CA SER A 261 -7.71 9.11 -1.09
C SER A 261 -8.16 9.22 0.37
N GLY A 262 -9.23 9.94 0.64
CA GLY A 262 -9.84 10.09 1.98
C GLY A 262 -8.96 10.72 3.05
N SER A 263 -9.02 12.03 3.23
CA SER A 263 -8.42 12.73 4.37
C SER A 263 -9.50 13.13 5.38
N LEU A 264 -9.26 12.92 6.67
CA LEU A 264 -10.14 13.41 7.76
C LEU A 264 -9.64 14.73 8.37
N ILE A 265 -8.58 15.30 7.85
CA ILE A 265 -8.02 16.59 8.26
C ILE A 265 -7.84 17.50 7.06
N ASP A 266 -7.84 18.80 7.30
CA ASP A 266 -7.49 19.78 6.30
C ASP A 266 -5.97 19.77 6.07
N MET A 267 -5.54 19.15 4.99
CA MET A 267 -4.13 18.99 4.63
C MET A 267 -3.44 20.36 4.42
N ALA A 268 -4.19 21.39 4.02
CA ALA A 268 -3.65 22.73 3.81
C ALA A 268 -3.11 23.38 5.11
N GLN A 269 -3.63 23.00 6.28
CA GLN A 269 -3.12 23.45 7.58
C GLN A 269 -1.67 22.99 7.84
N TYR A 270 -1.23 21.95 7.14
CA TYR A 270 0.13 21.42 7.21
C TYR A 270 1.01 21.81 6.02
N GLY A 271 0.57 22.79 5.20
CA GLY A 271 1.28 23.21 3.99
C GLY A 271 1.24 22.19 2.85
N LEU A 272 0.33 21.24 2.91
CA LEU A 272 0.12 20.22 1.89
C LEU A 272 -1.03 20.63 0.94
N PRO A 273 -1.14 20.02 -0.25
CA PRO A 273 -2.26 20.27 -1.16
C PRO A 273 -3.60 20.00 -0.48
N ALA A 274 -4.60 20.83 -0.76
CA ALA A 274 -5.95 20.64 -0.24
C ALA A 274 -6.59 19.41 -0.87
N GLU A 275 -7.24 18.59 -0.03
CA GLU A 275 -7.99 17.41 -0.44
C GLU A 275 -9.44 17.50 0.04
N PRO A 276 -10.41 17.00 -0.73
CA PRO A 276 -11.79 16.96 -0.27
C PRO A 276 -11.93 16.02 0.94
N MET A 277 -12.71 16.49 1.93
CA MET A 277 -12.91 15.76 3.18
C MET A 277 -14.33 15.21 3.27
N PRO A 278 -14.52 13.94 3.74
CA PRO A 278 -15.85 13.34 3.90
C PRO A 278 -16.82 14.24 4.69
N GLN A 279 -16.36 14.86 5.80
CA GLN A 279 -17.21 15.72 6.63
C GLN A 279 -17.70 16.97 5.90
N ARG A 280 -16.92 17.55 5.00
CA ARG A 280 -17.36 18.71 4.19
C ARG A 280 -18.42 18.29 3.17
N LEU A 281 -18.26 17.11 2.54
CA LEU A 281 -19.22 16.59 1.58
C LEU A 281 -20.56 16.21 2.22
N LEU A 282 -20.50 15.55 3.37
CA LEU A 282 -21.71 15.20 4.14
C LEU A 282 -22.44 16.46 4.60
N ALA A 283 -21.72 17.46 5.10
CA ALA A 283 -22.30 18.76 5.48
C ALA A 283 -22.91 19.51 4.29
N ALA A 284 -22.37 19.30 3.08
CA ALA A 284 -22.92 19.84 1.82
C ALA A 284 -24.14 19.07 1.31
N GLY A 285 -24.53 17.96 1.96
CA GLY A 285 -25.75 17.21 1.67
C GLY A 285 -25.52 15.94 0.83
N VAL A 286 -24.28 15.55 0.54
CA VAL A 286 -23.99 14.27 -0.12
C VAL A 286 -24.44 13.12 0.77
N ASP A 287 -25.16 12.15 0.20
CA ASP A 287 -25.78 11.07 0.96
C ASP A 287 -24.82 9.96 1.37
N LEU A 288 -23.86 9.63 0.52
CA LEU A 288 -22.83 8.61 0.76
C LEU A 288 -21.45 9.09 0.28
N VAL A 289 -20.43 8.83 1.07
CA VAL A 289 -19.03 9.10 0.70
C VAL A 289 -18.20 7.84 0.92
N THR A 290 -17.38 7.46 -0.08
CA THR A 290 -16.46 6.32 0.01
C THR A 290 -15.01 6.77 -0.04
N PHE A 291 -14.13 6.09 0.70
CA PHE A 291 -12.69 6.38 0.71
C PHE A 291 -11.84 5.22 1.26
N SER A 292 -10.53 5.30 1.00
CA SER A 292 -9.55 4.28 1.41
C SER A 292 -8.97 4.56 2.80
N GLY A 293 -8.75 3.49 3.58
CA GLY A 293 -8.09 3.58 4.89
C GLY A 293 -6.56 3.69 4.82
N ASP A 294 -5.93 3.14 3.79
CA ASP A 294 -4.49 2.97 3.66
C ASP A 294 -3.77 4.04 2.80
N LYS A 295 -4.44 5.16 2.57
CA LYS A 295 -3.88 6.32 1.88
C LYS A 295 -3.69 7.48 2.86
N LEU A 296 -4.29 8.66 2.60
CA LEU A 296 -4.13 9.85 3.44
C LEU A 296 -4.65 9.68 4.88
N LEU A 297 -5.61 8.77 5.09
CA LEU A 297 -6.03 8.40 6.44
C LEU A 297 -4.89 7.77 7.27
N GLY A 298 -3.90 7.14 6.63
CA GLY A 298 -2.74 6.58 7.32
C GLY A 298 -3.03 5.33 8.15
N GLY A 299 -4.11 4.62 7.84
CA GLY A 299 -4.55 3.39 8.51
C GLY A 299 -4.30 2.12 7.71
N PRO A 300 -4.96 1.01 8.07
CA PRO A 300 -4.90 -0.23 7.32
C PRO A 300 -5.68 -0.14 6.01
N GLN A 301 -5.39 -1.07 5.08
CA GLN A 301 -6.25 -1.22 3.91
C GLN A 301 -7.68 -1.53 4.34
N ALA A 302 -8.59 -0.63 4.01
CA ALA A 302 -10.02 -0.74 4.22
C ALA A 302 -10.75 0.15 3.20
N GLY A 303 -11.97 -0.22 2.85
CA GLY A 303 -12.94 0.64 2.19
C GLY A 303 -13.94 1.15 3.22
N ILE A 304 -14.08 2.44 3.31
CA ILE A 304 -14.94 3.11 4.29
C ILE A 304 -16.08 3.77 3.54
N ILE A 305 -17.29 3.52 3.96
CA ILE A 305 -18.50 4.16 3.43
C ILE A 305 -19.18 4.84 4.60
N VAL A 306 -19.37 6.15 4.50
CA VAL A 306 -20.05 6.97 5.53
C VAL A 306 -21.22 7.71 4.90
N GLY A 307 -22.29 7.96 5.68
CA GLY A 307 -23.42 8.75 5.20
C GLY A 307 -24.73 8.47 5.91
N LYS A 308 -25.84 8.58 5.18
CA LYS A 308 -27.19 8.42 5.70
C LYS A 308 -27.46 7.01 6.21
N LYS A 309 -27.97 6.90 7.44
CA LYS A 309 -28.25 5.63 8.11
C LYS A 309 -29.14 4.68 7.30
N ALA A 310 -30.17 5.21 6.64
CA ALA A 310 -31.08 4.42 5.82
C ALA A 310 -30.37 3.75 4.64
N LEU A 311 -29.40 4.43 4.01
CA LEU A 311 -28.62 3.89 2.91
C LEU A 311 -27.55 2.92 3.42
N ILE A 312 -26.86 3.24 4.51
CA ILE A 312 -25.88 2.33 5.14
C ILE A 312 -26.57 1.02 5.58
N ALA A 313 -27.78 1.08 6.10
CA ALA A 313 -28.54 -0.13 6.46
C ALA A 313 -28.77 -1.06 5.24
N ARG A 314 -29.04 -0.51 4.05
CA ARG A 314 -29.13 -1.31 2.81
C ARG A 314 -27.82 -2.00 2.47
N LEU A 315 -26.68 -1.31 2.63
CA LEU A 315 -25.35 -1.89 2.41
C LEU A 315 -25.08 -3.04 3.40
N GLN A 316 -25.39 -2.86 4.68
CA GLN A 316 -25.19 -3.84 5.74
C GLN A 316 -26.00 -5.13 5.52
N GLN A 317 -27.19 -5.02 4.92
CA GLN A 317 -28.09 -6.15 4.61
C GLN A 317 -27.75 -6.83 3.28
N HIS A 318 -26.97 -6.20 2.41
CA HIS A 318 -26.67 -6.75 1.09
C HIS A 318 -25.75 -7.99 1.18
N PRO A 319 -26.00 -9.08 0.42
CA PRO A 319 -25.22 -10.32 0.47
C PRO A 319 -23.72 -10.13 0.23
N LEU A 320 -23.33 -9.18 -0.64
CA LEU A 320 -21.92 -8.84 -0.89
C LEU A 320 -21.20 -8.33 0.36
N LYS A 321 -21.90 -7.72 1.34
CA LYS A 321 -21.27 -7.27 2.58
C LYS A 321 -20.57 -8.42 3.30
N ARG A 322 -21.16 -9.62 3.29
CA ARG A 322 -20.53 -10.80 3.89
C ARG A 322 -19.26 -11.23 3.14
N ALA A 323 -19.27 -11.16 1.82
CA ALA A 323 -18.12 -11.52 0.98
C ALA A 323 -16.97 -10.47 1.11
N LEU A 324 -17.32 -9.20 1.27
CA LEU A 324 -16.38 -8.07 1.29
C LEU A 324 -15.96 -7.61 2.69
N ARG A 325 -16.43 -8.26 3.75
CA ARG A 325 -16.19 -7.86 5.15
C ARG A 325 -14.73 -7.99 5.56
N VAL A 326 -14.29 -7.10 6.44
CA VAL A 326 -12.94 -7.11 7.03
C VAL A 326 -12.83 -8.06 8.23
N GLY A 327 -11.61 -8.48 8.54
CA GLY A 327 -11.29 -9.29 9.70
C GLY A 327 -11.00 -8.44 10.96
N LYS A 328 -10.79 -9.13 12.12
CA LYS A 328 -10.52 -8.49 13.40
C LYS A 328 -9.26 -7.61 13.39
N LEU A 329 -8.21 -8.02 12.66
CA LEU A 329 -6.94 -7.28 12.61
C LEU A 329 -7.13 -5.92 11.92
N THR A 330 -7.85 -5.89 10.80
CA THR A 330 -8.14 -4.64 10.08
C THR A 330 -9.02 -3.71 10.92
N LEU A 331 -10.04 -4.25 11.63
CA LEU A 331 -10.91 -3.43 12.49
C LEU A 331 -10.15 -2.86 13.67
N ALA A 332 -9.33 -3.65 14.36
CA ALA A 332 -8.50 -3.16 15.46
C ALA A 332 -7.50 -2.08 15.00
N ALA A 333 -6.88 -2.30 13.83
CA ALA A 333 -5.98 -1.31 13.23
C ALA A 333 -6.72 -0.02 12.86
N LEU A 334 -7.90 -0.14 12.25
CA LEU A 334 -8.69 1.04 11.84
C LEU A 334 -9.21 1.80 13.05
N GLU A 335 -9.74 1.10 14.07
CA GLU A 335 -10.19 1.70 15.32
C GLU A 335 -9.07 2.50 15.99
N ALA A 336 -7.89 1.88 16.18
CA ALA A 336 -6.76 2.53 16.79
C ALA A 336 -6.24 3.72 15.96
N THR A 337 -6.26 3.63 14.62
CA THR A 337 -5.93 4.75 13.73
C THR A 337 -6.91 5.91 13.93
N LEU A 338 -8.23 5.66 13.92
CA LEU A 338 -9.26 6.69 14.09
C LEU A 338 -9.18 7.36 15.46
N ARG A 339 -8.77 6.63 16.52
CA ARG A 339 -8.55 7.22 17.84
C ARG A 339 -7.45 8.28 17.86
N LEU A 340 -6.43 8.19 17.00
CA LEU A 340 -5.40 9.24 16.87
C LEU A 340 -6.01 10.57 16.41
N TYR A 341 -7.01 10.53 15.56
CA TYR A 341 -7.72 11.72 15.06
C TYR A 341 -8.54 12.46 16.13
N LEU A 342 -8.76 11.84 17.30
CA LEU A 342 -9.38 12.52 18.45
C LEU A 342 -8.42 13.49 19.17
N GLN A 343 -7.13 13.46 18.81
CA GLN A 343 -6.07 14.34 19.33
C GLN A 343 -5.34 15.03 18.16
N PRO A 344 -6.01 15.94 17.44
CA PRO A 344 -5.48 16.53 16.20
C PRO A 344 -4.15 17.27 16.40
N GLU A 345 -3.91 17.83 17.59
CA GLU A 345 -2.66 18.52 17.94
C GLU A 345 -1.42 17.64 18.00
N LYS A 346 -1.61 16.31 18.19
CA LYS A 346 -0.52 15.31 18.20
C LYS A 346 -0.45 14.48 16.93
N LEU A 347 -1.39 14.67 16.03
CA LEU A 347 -1.56 13.79 14.88
C LEU A 347 -0.34 13.77 13.96
N ALA A 348 0.29 14.93 13.73
CA ALA A 348 1.47 15.05 12.88
C ALA A 348 2.69 14.26 13.41
N GLU A 349 2.78 14.07 14.73
CA GLU A 349 3.85 13.27 15.34
C GLU A 349 3.50 11.78 15.34
N GLN A 350 2.25 11.44 15.65
CA GLN A 350 1.83 10.07 15.89
C GLN A 350 1.50 9.29 14.63
N LEU A 351 0.96 9.96 13.58
CA LEU A 351 0.56 9.32 12.34
C LEU A 351 1.73 9.31 11.33
N PRO A 352 2.33 8.15 11.02
CA PRO A 352 3.51 8.09 10.17
C PRO A 352 3.31 8.75 8.81
N THR A 353 2.14 8.58 8.18
CA THR A 353 1.83 9.21 6.89
C THR A 353 1.96 10.73 6.98
N LEU A 354 1.32 11.35 7.96
CA LEU A 354 1.35 12.81 8.12
C LEU A 354 2.75 13.29 8.51
N ARG A 355 3.43 12.58 9.44
CA ARG A 355 4.80 12.88 9.84
C ARG A 355 5.77 12.88 8.66
N LEU A 356 5.70 11.87 7.80
CA LEU A 356 6.56 11.78 6.61
C LEU A 356 6.23 12.86 5.57
N LEU A 357 4.94 13.17 5.37
CA LEU A 357 4.53 14.22 4.43
C LEU A 357 4.96 15.62 4.88
N THR A 358 4.93 15.89 6.19
CA THR A 358 5.28 17.21 6.77
C THR A 358 6.74 17.34 7.17
N ARG A 359 7.56 16.31 6.98
CA ARG A 359 8.97 16.29 7.38
C ARG A 359 9.74 17.45 6.75
N PRO A 360 10.43 18.29 7.55
CA PRO A 360 11.18 19.45 7.05
C PRO A 360 12.33 19.02 6.12
N GLN A 361 12.52 19.74 5.02
CA GLN A 361 13.63 19.48 4.08
C GLN A 361 15.00 19.55 4.77
N GLN A 362 15.18 20.46 5.74
CA GLN A 362 16.42 20.62 6.49
C GLN A 362 16.83 19.36 7.26
N GLU A 363 15.89 18.63 7.84
CA GLU A 363 16.19 17.36 8.52
C GLU A 363 16.74 16.31 7.56
N MET A 364 16.14 16.23 6.36
CA MET A 364 16.58 15.31 5.32
C MET A 364 17.94 15.72 4.75
N GLN A 365 18.22 17.01 4.63
CA GLN A 365 19.53 17.53 4.25
C GLN A 365 20.60 17.08 5.24
N GLN A 366 20.39 17.32 6.54
CA GLN A 366 21.32 16.90 7.59
C GLN A 366 21.54 15.37 7.60
N ALA A 367 20.48 14.61 7.40
CA ALA A 367 20.57 13.15 7.24
C ALA A 367 21.41 12.76 6.01
N ALA A 368 21.21 13.43 4.87
CA ALA A 368 22.00 13.19 3.65
C ALA A 368 23.49 13.49 3.85
N GLU A 369 23.82 14.56 4.55
CA GLU A 369 25.21 14.92 4.86
C GLU A 369 25.88 13.88 5.78
N ARG A 370 25.17 13.38 6.80
CA ARG A 370 25.68 12.30 7.67
C ARG A 370 25.88 10.99 6.90
N LEU A 371 24.90 10.61 6.07
CA LEU A 371 24.99 9.41 5.22
C LEU A 371 26.13 9.52 4.20
N LEU A 372 26.30 10.70 3.58
CA LEU A 372 27.38 10.97 2.65
C LEU A 372 28.74 10.73 3.33
N ALA A 373 28.97 11.33 4.51
CA ALA A 373 30.20 11.16 5.26
C ALA A 373 30.48 9.68 5.62
N ALA A 374 29.45 8.95 6.04
CA ALA A 374 29.58 7.54 6.44
C ALA A 374 29.84 6.59 5.25
N LEU A 375 29.21 6.83 4.10
CA LEU A 375 29.27 5.92 2.94
C LEU A 375 30.35 6.30 1.91
N MET A 376 30.81 7.54 1.89
CA MET A 376 31.81 8.03 0.96
C MET A 376 33.07 7.14 0.89
N PRO A 377 33.71 6.72 2.02
CA PRO A 377 34.93 5.92 1.97
C PRO A 377 34.77 4.60 1.21
N ARG A 378 33.56 4.07 1.16
CA ARG A 378 33.27 2.76 0.57
C ARG A 378 32.96 2.81 -0.91
N PHE A 379 32.32 3.86 -1.37
CA PHE A 379 31.75 3.91 -2.73
C PHE A 379 32.48 4.84 -3.68
N THR A 380 33.42 5.69 -3.19
CA THR A 380 34.09 6.69 -4.03
C THR A 380 35.04 6.10 -5.10
N ALA A 381 35.42 4.84 -5.00
CA ALA A 381 36.19 4.18 -6.06
C ALA A 381 35.38 4.09 -7.37
N ASP A 382 34.11 3.69 -7.27
CA ASP A 382 33.26 3.40 -8.43
C ASP A 382 32.23 4.50 -8.71
N PHE A 383 31.86 5.28 -7.68
CA PHE A 383 30.77 6.27 -7.74
C PHE A 383 31.21 7.65 -7.23
N GLU A 384 30.63 8.68 -7.80
CA GLU A 384 30.57 10.01 -7.18
C GLU A 384 29.30 10.09 -6.35
N LEU A 385 29.44 10.39 -5.05
CA LEU A 385 28.34 10.57 -4.12
C LEU A 385 28.09 12.04 -3.87
N ARG A 386 26.81 12.44 -3.85
CA ARG A 386 26.38 13.80 -3.49
C ARG A 386 25.14 13.78 -2.64
N ALA A 387 25.05 14.76 -1.74
CA ALA A 387 23.81 15.12 -1.04
C ALA A 387 23.15 16.26 -1.83
N GLU A 388 21.95 16.05 -2.36
CA GLU A 388 21.31 16.98 -3.29
C GLU A 388 19.83 17.19 -2.96
N PRO A 389 19.29 18.41 -3.17
CA PRO A 389 17.85 18.63 -3.06
C PRO A 389 17.12 17.86 -4.15
N CYS A 390 15.94 17.35 -3.82
CA CYS A 390 15.08 16.67 -4.76
C CYS A 390 13.60 16.88 -4.42
N TRP A 391 12.73 16.22 -5.18
CA TRP A 391 11.29 16.28 -4.98
C TRP A 391 10.74 14.88 -4.73
N SER A 392 10.03 14.71 -3.60
CA SER A 392 9.25 13.53 -3.30
C SER A 392 7.82 13.66 -3.81
N GLN A 393 7.13 12.53 -3.92
CA GLN A 393 5.72 12.45 -4.26
C GLN A 393 4.89 12.01 -3.05
N ILE A 394 3.66 12.51 -2.93
CA ILE A 394 2.73 12.09 -1.89
C ILE A 394 2.33 10.63 -2.11
N GLY A 395 1.90 10.27 -3.32
CA GLY A 395 1.56 8.91 -3.66
C GLY A 395 1.48 8.66 -5.16
N SER A 396 1.64 7.43 -5.60
CA SER A 396 1.52 7.05 -7.01
C SER A 396 0.06 6.93 -7.48
N GLY A 397 -0.88 6.78 -6.55
CA GLY A 397 -2.34 6.71 -6.81
C GLY A 397 -3.14 7.74 -6.02
N SER A 398 -2.46 8.75 -5.45
CA SER A 398 -3.03 9.90 -4.76
C SER A 398 -2.08 11.06 -4.93
N LEU A 399 -2.56 12.18 -5.50
CA LEU A 399 -1.78 13.39 -5.71
C LEU A 399 -0.43 13.14 -6.42
N PRO A 400 -0.41 12.50 -7.59
CA PRO A 400 0.85 12.10 -8.27
C PRO A 400 1.61 13.29 -8.85
N VAL A 401 0.95 14.43 -9.05
CA VAL A 401 1.54 15.67 -9.58
C VAL A 401 2.07 16.59 -8.50
N ASP A 402 1.61 16.42 -7.25
CA ASP A 402 2.03 17.22 -6.12
C ASP A 402 3.36 16.73 -5.58
N ARG A 403 4.31 17.64 -5.49
CA ARG A 403 5.69 17.35 -5.09
C ARG A 403 6.04 18.06 -3.81
N LEU A 404 6.78 17.37 -2.95
CA LEU A 404 7.25 17.85 -1.67
C LEU A 404 8.76 18.10 -1.72
N PRO A 405 9.27 19.28 -1.26
CA PRO A 405 10.70 19.51 -1.17
C PRO A 405 11.39 18.46 -0.31
N SER A 406 12.37 17.77 -0.85
CA SER A 406 13.09 16.67 -0.20
C SER A 406 14.59 16.79 -0.40
N TYR A 407 15.33 15.82 0.13
CA TYR A 407 16.77 15.71 -0.05
C TYR A 407 17.16 14.26 -0.26
N ALA A 408 18.15 14.02 -1.11
CA ALA A 408 18.59 12.67 -1.47
C ALA A 408 20.11 12.51 -1.36
N LEU A 409 20.55 11.30 -1.13
CA LEU A 409 21.89 10.85 -1.45
C LEU A 409 21.89 10.28 -2.86
N THR A 410 22.79 10.74 -3.72
CA THR A 410 22.90 10.32 -5.11
C THR A 410 24.20 9.58 -5.37
N PHE A 411 24.13 8.59 -6.28
CA PHE A 411 25.28 7.81 -6.75
C PHE A 411 25.39 7.95 -8.27
N THR A 412 26.46 8.57 -8.74
CA THR A 412 26.77 8.71 -10.16
C THR A 412 27.94 7.78 -10.50
N PRO A 413 27.84 6.87 -11.47
CA PRO A 413 28.93 5.95 -11.79
C PRO A 413 30.08 6.70 -12.47
N ARG A 414 31.31 6.47 -12.04
CA ARG A 414 32.50 7.13 -12.61
C ARG A 414 32.80 6.67 -14.03
N ASP A 415 32.39 5.45 -14.39
CA ASP A 415 32.52 4.90 -15.73
C ASP A 415 31.43 5.40 -16.72
N GLY A 416 30.46 6.19 -16.23
CA GLY A 416 29.36 6.73 -17.02
C GLY A 416 28.35 5.70 -17.52
N ARG A 417 28.43 4.43 -17.08
CA ARG A 417 27.59 3.33 -17.59
C ARG A 417 26.33 3.14 -16.76
N GLY A 418 25.17 3.10 -17.43
CA GLY A 418 23.88 2.77 -16.77
C GLY A 418 23.87 1.36 -16.16
N ALA A 419 24.54 0.40 -16.80
CA ALA A 419 24.65 -0.97 -16.30
C ALA A 419 25.30 -1.07 -14.90
N THR A 420 26.26 -0.16 -14.59
CA THR A 420 26.88 -0.09 -13.27
C THR A 420 25.89 0.36 -12.20
N LEU A 421 24.98 1.29 -12.53
CA LEU A 421 23.88 1.70 -11.63
C LEU A 421 22.83 0.61 -11.44
N GLU A 422 22.46 -0.09 -12.52
CA GLU A 422 21.52 -1.20 -12.47
C GLU A 422 22.05 -2.34 -11.60
N ALA A 423 23.34 -2.68 -11.74
CA ALA A 423 24.02 -3.68 -10.92
C ALA A 423 24.05 -3.29 -9.43
N LEU A 424 24.31 -2.01 -9.11
CA LEU A 424 24.27 -1.50 -7.74
C LEU A 424 22.85 -1.62 -7.16
N ALA A 425 21.85 -1.13 -7.90
CA ALA A 425 20.45 -1.19 -7.49
C ALA A 425 19.97 -2.65 -7.34
N GLU A 426 20.39 -3.57 -8.21
CA GLU A 426 20.09 -4.98 -8.12
C GLU A 426 20.72 -5.62 -6.86
N ARG A 427 21.99 -5.34 -6.59
CA ARG A 427 22.69 -5.80 -5.38
C ARG A 427 21.96 -5.35 -4.13
N TRP A 428 21.50 -4.08 -4.04
CA TRP A 428 20.81 -3.55 -2.89
C TRP A 428 19.38 -4.09 -2.73
N ARG A 429 18.69 -4.44 -3.81
CA ARG A 429 17.42 -5.17 -3.73
C ARG A 429 17.55 -6.60 -3.17
N ARG A 430 18.76 -7.18 -3.21
CA ARG A 430 19.05 -8.53 -2.69
C ARG A 430 19.52 -8.56 -1.24
N LEU A 431 19.71 -7.40 -0.60
CA LEU A 431 20.07 -7.32 0.81
C LEU A 431 19.01 -8.01 1.70
N PRO A 432 19.38 -8.45 2.90
CA PRO A 432 18.42 -8.97 3.90
C PRO A 432 17.24 -8.03 4.11
N GLN A 433 17.50 -6.71 4.25
CA GLN A 433 16.51 -5.64 4.13
C GLN A 433 16.79 -4.85 2.86
N PRO A 434 15.99 -5.04 1.80
CA PRO A 434 16.21 -4.38 0.51
C PRO A 434 16.17 -2.87 0.59
N VAL A 435 17.02 -2.21 -0.20
CA VAL A 435 17.03 -0.76 -0.38
C VAL A 435 16.44 -0.43 -1.75
N ILE A 436 15.36 0.34 -1.77
CA ILE A 436 14.62 0.70 -2.98
C ILE A 436 14.80 2.19 -3.25
N GLY A 437 15.70 2.50 -4.17
CA GLY A 437 15.93 3.86 -4.70
C GLY A 437 15.28 4.06 -6.07
N ARG A 438 15.53 5.23 -6.67
CA ARG A 438 15.03 5.61 -8.00
C ARG A 438 16.19 5.81 -8.96
N LEU A 439 16.15 5.16 -10.12
CA LEU A 439 17.07 5.41 -11.24
C LEU A 439 16.52 6.55 -12.11
N GLY A 440 17.33 7.53 -12.39
CA GLY A 440 17.00 8.67 -13.24
C GLY A 440 18.17 9.62 -13.42
N ASP A 441 18.21 10.31 -14.55
CA ASP A 441 19.23 11.33 -14.87
C ASP A 441 20.67 10.80 -14.75
N GLY A 442 20.90 9.53 -15.11
CA GLY A 442 22.20 8.88 -15.02
C GLY A 442 22.69 8.63 -13.58
N ARG A 443 21.80 8.59 -12.60
CA ARG A 443 22.07 8.44 -11.16
C ARG A 443 21.12 7.47 -10.48
N LEU A 444 21.57 6.90 -9.39
CA LEU A 444 20.71 6.25 -8.41
C LEU A 444 20.43 7.23 -7.28
N TRP A 445 19.16 7.55 -7.07
CA TRP A 445 18.67 8.47 -6.04
C TRP A 445 18.15 7.70 -4.85
N LEU A 446 18.61 8.02 -3.67
CA LEU A 446 18.05 7.59 -2.39
C LEU A 446 17.38 8.79 -1.73
N ASP A 447 16.10 8.98 -1.98
CA ASP A 447 15.30 10.06 -1.37
C ASP A 447 15.03 9.76 0.10
N LEU A 448 15.40 10.67 0.99
CA LEU A 448 15.43 10.43 2.44
C LEU A 448 14.12 10.75 3.16
N ARG A 449 13.07 11.15 2.45
CA ARG A 449 11.78 11.51 3.08
C ARG A 449 11.22 10.40 3.96
N CYS A 450 11.32 9.16 3.51
CA CYS A 450 10.81 7.98 4.23
C CYS A 450 11.87 7.28 5.11
N LEU A 451 13.08 7.84 5.22
CA LEU A 451 14.14 7.26 6.06
C LEU A 451 14.02 7.75 7.50
N GLU A 452 13.71 6.86 8.43
CA GLU A 452 13.65 7.12 9.86
C GLU A 452 14.80 6.48 10.65
N GLN A 453 15.51 5.49 10.07
CA GLN A 453 16.57 4.71 10.72
C GLN A 453 17.87 4.79 9.92
N GLU A 454 18.61 5.90 10.07
CA GLU A 454 19.86 6.15 9.34
C GLU A 454 20.94 5.09 9.64
N GLY A 455 21.12 4.71 10.92
CA GLY A 455 22.11 3.72 11.31
C GLY A 455 21.89 2.36 10.66
N ALA A 456 20.63 1.88 10.64
CA ALA A 456 20.29 0.63 10.00
C ALA A 456 20.54 0.64 8.48
N LEU A 457 20.34 1.78 7.81
CA LEU A 457 20.68 1.93 6.39
C LEU A 457 22.20 1.90 6.18
N ILE A 458 22.99 2.59 7.02
CA ILE A 458 24.45 2.57 6.96
C ILE A 458 24.96 1.13 7.12
N ASP A 459 24.46 0.39 8.12
CA ASP A 459 24.84 -0.99 8.37
C ASP A 459 24.52 -1.89 7.17
N ALA A 460 23.31 -1.77 6.60
CA ALA A 460 22.88 -2.53 5.44
C ALA A 460 23.75 -2.28 4.21
N LEU A 461 24.06 -1.00 3.92
CA LEU A 461 24.89 -0.62 2.78
C LEU A 461 26.39 -0.90 3.03
N SER A 462 26.83 -0.94 4.27
CA SER A 462 28.20 -1.28 4.63
C SER A 462 28.48 -2.78 4.55
N ALA A 463 27.48 -3.61 4.68
CA ALA A 463 27.59 -5.06 4.52
C ALA A 463 27.50 -5.54 3.04
N SER A 464 27.22 -4.61 2.10
CA SER A 464 26.91 -4.93 0.69
C SER A 464 28.14 -4.98 -0.25
#